data_9d9a06dc4312c064d26eb487d143b7b7
#
_entry.id   9d9a06dc4312c064d26eb487d143b7b7
#
_cell.length_a   1.000
_cell.length_b   1.000
_cell.length_c   1.000
_cell.angle_alpha   90.00
_cell.angle_beta   90.00
_cell.angle_gamma   90.00
#
_symmetry.space_group_name_H-M   'P 1'
#
loop_
_entity.id
_entity.type
_entity.pdbx_description
1 polymer ?
#
loop_
_entity_poly.entity_id
_entity_poly.type
_entity_poly.pdbx_seq_one_letter_code
_entity_poly.pdbx_strand_id
1 'polypeptide(L)'
;MSLLLDASAIVAIIAREPEAGSLLDRLEWEPEPRTSAIAVWEASRGMMNVRGVDLDEARGLVADFLQTYAIGNVGIGGAQGKAALDAHDRYGKGRHPARLNMGDCFAYACAKTNGAELLYKGDDFALTDLA
;
A
#
# COMPACT_ATOMS: atom_id res chain seq x y z
N MET A 1 7.62 -12.86 9.69
CA MET A 1 7.28 -11.42 9.79
C MET A 1 6.26 -11.09 8.74
N SER A 2 5.26 -10.29 9.08
CA SER A 2 4.19 -9.94 8.14
C SER A 2 4.64 -8.85 7.17
N LEU A 3 4.00 -8.83 6.02
CA LEU A 3 4.20 -7.80 5.00
C LEU A 3 2.86 -7.20 4.62
N LEU A 4 2.79 -5.89 4.58
CA LEU A 4 1.62 -5.15 4.10
C LEU A 4 2.01 -4.40 2.83
N LEU A 5 1.20 -4.54 1.77
CA LEU A 5 1.44 -3.84 0.52
C LEU A 5 0.68 -2.52 0.50
N ASP A 6 1.40 -1.43 0.25
CA ASP A 6 0.82 -0.15 -0.10
C ASP A 6 0.35 -0.17 -1.56
N ALA A 7 -0.59 0.70 -1.89
CA ALA A 7 -1.07 0.84 -3.26
C ALA A 7 0.04 1.10 -4.26
N SER A 8 1.06 1.86 -3.87
CA SER A 8 2.20 2.16 -4.74
C SER A 8 2.94 0.91 -5.20
N ALA A 9 3.11 -0.07 -4.30
CA ALA A 9 3.75 -1.34 -4.64
C ALA A 9 2.86 -2.17 -5.57
N ILE A 10 1.57 -2.22 -5.30
CA ILE A 10 0.61 -2.97 -6.14
C ILE A 10 0.65 -2.43 -7.58
N VAL A 11 0.53 -1.12 -7.74
CA VAL A 11 0.54 -0.49 -9.06
C VAL A 11 1.87 -0.71 -9.77
N ALA A 12 3.00 -0.53 -9.07
CA ALA A 12 4.32 -0.70 -9.65
C ALA A 12 4.53 -2.11 -10.21
N ILE A 13 4.09 -3.12 -9.47
CA ILE A 13 4.24 -4.52 -9.91
C ILE A 13 3.34 -4.81 -11.11
N ILE A 14 2.07 -4.46 -11.05
CA ILE A 14 1.12 -4.72 -12.14
C ILE A 14 1.52 -3.97 -13.40
N ALA A 15 1.93 -2.71 -13.27
CA ALA A 15 2.33 -1.87 -14.40
C ALA A 15 3.75 -2.15 -14.89
N ARG A 16 4.48 -3.03 -14.23
CA ARG A 16 5.86 -3.40 -14.58
C ARG A 16 6.80 -2.20 -14.60
N GLU A 17 6.67 -1.36 -13.58
CA GLU A 17 7.57 -0.21 -13.42
C GLU A 17 8.99 -0.70 -13.08
N PRO A 18 10.01 0.19 -13.16
CA PRO A 18 11.41 -0.24 -12.93
C PRO A 18 11.64 -0.96 -11.60
N GLU A 19 10.90 -0.60 -10.56
CA GLU A 19 11.01 -1.19 -9.23
C GLU A 19 10.29 -2.53 -9.08
N ALA A 20 9.49 -2.94 -10.08
CA ALA A 20 8.62 -4.11 -9.98
C ALA A 20 9.38 -5.38 -9.60
N GLY A 21 10.56 -5.60 -10.18
CA GLY A 21 11.36 -6.78 -9.90
C GLY A 21 11.74 -6.93 -8.44
N SER A 22 12.28 -5.87 -7.83
CA SER A 22 12.69 -5.92 -6.43
C SER A 22 11.49 -6.00 -5.48
N LEU A 23 10.39 -5.32 -5.82
CA LEU A 23 9.16 -5.42 -5.02
C LEU A 23 8.58 -6.82 -5.07
N LEU A 24 8.55 -7.42 -6.25
CA LEU A 24 8.04 -8.78 -6.43
C LEU A 24 8.92 -9.81 -5.70
N ASP A 25 10.22 -9.66 -5.75
CA ASP A 25 11.15 -10.53 -5.02
C ASP A 25 10.82 -10.52 -3.53
N ARG A 26 10.59 -9.35 -2.94
CA ARG A 26 10.24 -9.26 -1.52
C ARG A 26 8.88 -9.90 -1.25
N LEU A 27 7.89 -9.67 -2.12
CA LEU A 27 6.56 -10.26 -1.97
C LEU A 27 6.60 -11.79 -1.98
N GLU A 28 7.38 -12.37 -2.89
CA GLU A 28 7.46 -13.83 -3.05
C GLU A 28 8.07 -14.54 -1.83
N TRP A 29 8.85 -13.83 -1.01
CA TRP A 29 9.40 -14.38 0.22
C TRP A 29 8.40 -14.42 1.37
N GLU A 30 7.27 -13.74 1.23
CA GLU A 30 6.31 -13.59 2.32
C GLU A 30 5.24 -14.68 2.26
N PRO A 31 5.09 -15.53 3.31
CA PRO A 31 4.04 -16.56 3.31
C PRO A 31 2.63 -16.02 3.46
N GLU A 32 2.46 -14.88 4.10
CA GLU A 32 1.13 -14.30 4.35
C GLU A 32 1.11 -12.79 4.03
N PRO A 33 1.27 -12.42 2.74
CA PRO A 33 1.20 -11.00 2.38
C PRO A 33 -0.23 -10.49 2.52
N ARG A 34 -0.37 -9.22 2.92
CA ARG A 34 -1.67 -8.59 3.11
C ARG A 34 -1.67 -7.17 2.58
N THR A 35 -2.85 -6.65 2.36
CA THR A 35 -3.08 -5.26 1.99
C THR A 35 -4.34 -4.77 2.71
N SER A 36 -4.94 -3.67 2.28
CA SER A 36 -6.15 -3.12 2.89
C SER A 36 -7.13 -2.67 1.83
N ALA A 37 -8.39 -2.50 2.22
CA ALA A 37 -9.42 -2.00 1.31
C ALA A 37 -9.08 -0.62 0.76
N ILE A 38 -8.45 0.24 1.56
CA ILE A 38 -8.03 1.57 1.10
C ILE A 38 -6.93 1.45 0.06
N ALA A 39 -5.94 0.58 0.28
CA ALA A 39 -4.87 0.37 -0.70
C ALA A 39 -5.41 -0.21 -2.01
N VAL A 40 -6.36 -1.14 -1.93
CA VAL A 40 -7.02 -1.70 -3.12
C VAL A 40 -7.77 -0.62 -3.90
N TRP A 41 -8.48 0.26 -3.19
CA TRP A 41 -9.18 1.39 -3.82
C TRP A 41 -8.19 2.32 -4.52
N GLU A 42 -7.12 2.70 -3.85
CA GLU A 42 -6.09 3.56 -4.44
C GLU A 42 -5.38 2.89 -5.62
N ALA A 43 -5.06 1.61 -5.49
CA ALA A 43 -4.38 0.87 -6.56
C ALA A 43 -5.27 0.78 -7.80
N SER A 44 -6.57 0.54 -7.63
CA SER A 44 -7.52 0.49 -8.74
C SER A 44 -7.58 1.84 -9.45
N ARG A 45 -7.68 2.95 -8.70
CA ARG A 45 -7.64 4.29 -9.27
C ARG A 45 -6.31 4.56 -9.96
N GLY A 46 -5.21 4.14 -9.37
CA GLY A 46 -3.88 4.29 -9.95
C GLY A 46 -3.72 3.56 -11.27
N MET A 47 -4.29 2.36 -11.39
CA MET A 47 -4.23 1.60 -12.63
C MET A 47 -5.01 2.26 -13.75
N MET A 48 -6.14 2.91 -13.45
CA MET A 48 -6.87 3.69 -14.46
C MET A 48 -5.98 4.76 -15.09
N ASN A 49 -5.22 5.47 -14.26
CA ASN A 49 -4.34 6.54 -14.73
C ASN A 49 -3.12 5.99 -15.48
N VAL A 50 -2.48 4.96 -14.95
CA VAL A 50 -1.23 4.42 -15.50
C VAL A 50 -1.47 3.67 -16.83
N ARG A 51 -2.57 2.91 -16.92
CA ARG A 51 -2.89 2.09 -18.09
C ARG A 51 -3.91 2.72 -19.02
N GLY A 52 -4.57 3.81 -18.62
CA GLY A 52 -5.63 4.43 -19.42
C GLY A 52 -6.83 3.51 -19.63
N VAL A 53 -7.16 2.72 -18.62
CA VAL A 53 -8.27 1.76 -18.67
C VAL A 53 -9.44 2.24 -17.81
N ASP A 54 -10.62 1.65 -18.02
CA ASP A 54 -11.78 1.99 -17.20
C ASP A 54 -11.70 1.30 -15.82
N LEU A 55 -12.64 1.65 -14.94
CA LEU A 55 -12.64 1.16 -13.57
C LEU A 55 -12.81 -0.36 -13.50
N ASP A 56 -13.68 -0.93 -14.32
CA ASP A 56 -13.91 -2.39 -14.30
C ASP A 56 -12.64 -3.15 -14.67
N GLU A 57 -11.93 -2.70 -15.69
CA GLU A 57 -10.67 -3.33 -16.08
C GLU A 57 -9.61 -3.14 -15.00
N ALA A 58 -9.51 -1.95 -14.43
CA ALA A 58 -8.55 -1.68 -13.34
C ALA A 58 -8.82 -2.57 -12.13
N ARG A 59 -10.08 -2.70 -11.72
CA ARG A 59 -10.49 -3.58 -10.61
C ARG A 59 -10.10 -5.02 -10.87
N GLY A 60 -10.32 -5.49 -12.10
CA GLY A 60 -9.95 -6.84 -12.51
C GLY A 60 -8.46 -7.09 -12.43
N LEU A 61 -7.65 -6.15 -12.88
CA LEU A 61 -6.18 -6.25 -12.80
C LEU A 61 -5.72 -6.37 -11.35
N VAL A 62 -6.26 -5.54 -10.46
CA VAL A 62 -5.90 -5.59 -9.05
C VAL A 62 -6.38 -6.89 -8.40
N ALA A 63 -7.64 -7.30 -8.66
CA ALA A 63 -8.18 -8.52 -8.09
C ALA A 63 -7.39 -9.76 -8.52
N ASP A 64 -7.02 -9.84 -9.79
CA ASP A 64 -6.21 -10.94 -10.31
C ASP A 64 -4.82 -11.00 -9.66
N PHE A 65 -4.21 -9.85 -9.45
CA PHE A 65 -2.94 -9.75 -8.76
C PHE A 65 -3.05 -10.26 -7.31
N LEU A 66 -4.05 -9.81 -6.58
CA LEU A 66 -4.26 -10.23 -5.19
C LEU A 66 -4.49 -11.74 -5.10
N GLN A 67 -5.25 -12.29 -6.04
CA GLN A 67 -5.53 -13.73 -6.06
C GLN A 67 -4.27 -14.53 -6.42
N THR A 68 -3.52 -14.08 -7.42
CA THR A 68 -2.31 -14.78 -7.88
C THR A 68 -1.29 -14.94 -6.77
N TYR A 69 -1.12 -13.92 -5.93
CA TYR A 69 -0.13 -13.95 -4.85
C TYR A 69 -0.75 -14.24 -3.48
N ALA A 70 -2.02 -14.64 -3.44
CA ALA A 70 -2.73 -14.98 -2.21
C ALA A 70 -2.62 -13.86 -1.16
N ILE A 71 -2.83 -12.61 -1.60
CA ILE A 71 -2.75 -11.44 -0.74
C ILE A 71 -4.08 -11.24 -0.03
N GLY A 72 -4.05 -11.35 1.31
CA GLY A 72 -5.23 -11.12 2.13
C GLY A 72 -5.44 -9.66 2.49
N ASN A 73 -6.54 -9.36 3.15
CA ASN A 73 -6.86 -8.02 3.64
C ASN A 73 -6.71 -7.94 5.16
N VAL A 74 -6.18 -6.83 5.66
CA VAL A 74 -6.29 -6.49 7.07
C VAL A 74 -7.55 -5.65 7.28
N GLY A 75 -8.16 -5.76 8.45
CA GLY A 75 -9.32 -4.95 8.80
C GLY A 75 -8.93 -3.50 9.09
N ILE A 76 -9.81 -2.59 8.76
CA ILE A 76 -9.68 -1.18 9.14
C ILE A 76 -10.84 -0.82 10.05
N GLY A 77 -10.55 -0.66 11.33
CA GLY A 77 -11.52 -0.26 12.34
C GLY A 77 -11.02 0.96 13.11
N GLY A 78 -11.60 1.18 14.29
CA GLY A 78 -11.27 2.33 15.13
C GLY A 78 -9.79 2.43 15.49
N ALA A 79 -9.13 1.30 15.75
CA ALA A 79 -7.72 1.29 16.09
C ALA A 79 -6.86 1.81 14.94
N GLN A 80 -7.15 1.39 13.72
CA GLN A 80 -6.44 1.85 12.53
C GLN A 80 -6.74 3.30 12.24
N GLY A 81 -7.98 3.73 12.42
CA GLY A 81 -8.35 5.14 12.26
C GLY A 81 -7.57 6.04 13.22
N LYS A 82 -7.48 5.64 14.49
CA LYS A 82 -6.69 6.38 15.49
C LYS A 82 -5.21 6.43 15.11
N ALA A 83 -4.65 5.29 14.75
CA ALA A 83 -3.25 5.23 14.32
C ALA A 83 -2.98 6.06 13.07
N ALA A 84 -3.93 6.13 12.14
CA ALA A 84 -3.80 6.97 10.95
C ALA A 84 -3.82 8.46 11.31
N LEU A 85 -4.64 8.87 12.26
CA LEU A 85 -4.64 10.26 12.76
C LEU A 85 -3.31 10.59 13.46
N ASP A 86 -2.79 9.67 14.26
CA ASP A 86 -1.47 9.84 14.88
C ASP A 86 -0.37 9.97 13.83
N ALA A 87 -0.45 9.17 12.76
CA ALA A 87 0.49 9.26 11.63
C ALA A 87 0.39 10.61 10.93
N HIS A 88 -0.82 11.12 10.72
CA HIS A 88 -1.03 12.44 10.13
C HIS A 88 -0.42 13.54 11.01
N ASP A 89 -0.62 13.47 12.31
CA ASP A 89 -0.07 14.44 13.24
C ASP A 89 1.46 14.45 13.20
N ARG A 90 2.06 13.29 13.06
CA ARG A 90 3.52 13.13 13.08
C ARG A 90 4.18 13.36 11.73
N TYR A 91 3.60 12.85 10.63
CA TYR A 91 4.21 12.82 9.30
C TYR A 91 3.36 13.42 8.19
N GLY A 92 2.20 13.98 8.52
CA GLY A 92 1.22 14.38 7.54
C GLY A 92 1.63 15.54 6.65
N LYS A 93 0.97 15.61 5.49
CA LYS A 93 1.12 16.72 4.56
C LYS A 93 0.78 18.04 5.27
N GLY A 94 1.69 19.00 5.14
CA GLY A 94 1.57 20.30 5.81
C GLY A 94 2.15 20.31 7.24
N ARG A 95 2.62 19.16 7.76
CA ARG A 95 3.18 19.02 9.11
C ARG A 95 4.60 18.49 9.13
N HIS A 96 4.98 17.71 8.11
CA HIS A 96 6.26 17.01 8.09
C HIS A 96 6.74 16.85 6.65
N PRO A 97 8.08 16.84 6.41
CA PRO A 97 8.62 16.62 5.06
C PRO A 97 8.19 15.33 4.38
N ALA A 98 7.81 14.29 5.13
CA ALA A 98 7.27 13.05 4.56
C ALA A 98 5.96 13.29 3.81
N ARG A 99 5.17 14.29 4.23
CA ARG A 99 3.97 14.73 3.52
C ARG A 99 2.95 13.62 3.27
N LEU A 100 2.70 12.77 4.25
CA LEU A 100 1.77 11.66 4.09
C LEU A 100 0.35 12.18 3.84
N ASN A 101 -0.29 11.66 2.79
CA ASN A 101 -1.70 11.90 2.52
C ASN A 101 -2.57 10.89 3.31
N MET A 102 -3.89 10.93 3.13
CA MET A 102 -4.79 10.04 3.84
C MET A 102 -4.46 8.55 3.59
N GLY A 103 -4.29 8.18 2.33
CA GLY A 103 -3.98 6.78 1.99
C GLY A 103 -2.68 6.32 2.62
N ASP A 104 -1.64 7.17 2.58
CA ASP A 104 -0.35 6.88 3.20
C ASP A 104 -0.50 6.70 4.72
N CYS A 105 -1.28 7.55 5.37
CA CYS A 105 -1.51 7.44 6.81
C CYS A 105 -2.19 6.12 7.18
N PHE A 106 -3.15 5.66 6.37
CA PHE A 106 -3.80 4.37 6.62
C PHE A 106 -2.88 3.19 6.32
N ALA A 107 -2.05 3.28 5.28
CA ALA A 107 -1.04 2.25 5.02
C ALA A 107 -0.06 2.14 6.20
N TYR A 108 0.43 3.26 6.68
CA TYR A 108 1.27 3.33 7.87
C TYR A 108 0.57 2.69 9.08
N ALA A 109 -0.68 3.10 9.32
CA ALA A 109 -1.47 2.62 10.46
C ALA A 109 -1.69 1.10 10.39
N CYS A 110 -2.04 0.58 9.23
CA CYS A 110 -2.24 -0.86 9.04
C CYS A 110 -0.95 -1.65 9.27
N ALA A 111 0.17 -1.13 8.80
CA ALA A 111 1.47 -1.76 9.04
C ALA A 111 1.80 -1.78 10.53
N LYS A 112 1.66 -0.66 11.21
CA LYS A 112 1.98 -0.55 12.64
C LYS A 112 1.08 -1.40 13.51
N THR A 113 -0.23 -1.37 13.29
CA THR A 113 -1.19 -2.12 14.13
C THR A 113 -1.11 -3.63 13.89
N ASN A 114 -0.53 -4.07 12.78
CA ASN A 114 -0.34 -5.50 12.49
C ASN A 114 1.10 -5.96 12.72
N GLY A 115 1.99 -5.09 13.17
CA GLY A 115 3.41 -5.43 13.34
C GLY A 115 4.06 -5.85 12.04
N ALA A 116 3.64 -5.26 10.91
CA ALA A 116 4.07 -5.65 9.59
C ALA A 116 5.09 -4.67 9.02
N GLU A 117 5.97 -5.20 8.16
CA GLU A 117 6.80 -4.39 7.29
C GLU A 117 5.92 -3.84 6.17
N LEU A 118 6.18 -2.62 5.73
CA LEU A 118 5.43 -1.98 4.65
C LEU A 118 6.20 -2.08 3.33
N LEU A 119 5.57 -2.65 2.31
CA LEU A 119 6.12 -2.70 0.96
C LEU A 119 5.55 -1.53 0.15
N TYR A 120 6.42 -0.65 -0.32
CA TYR A 120 6.03 0.57 -1.02
C TYR A 120 7.04 0.93 -2.10
N LYS A 121 6.59 1.73 -3.07
CA LYS A 121 7.43 2.36 -4.07
C LYS A 121 7.47 3.86 -3.79
N GLY A 122 8.62 4.49 -4.05
CA GLY A 122 8.77 5.93 -3.92
C GLY A 122 9.32 6.36 -2.57
N ASP A 123 9.20 7.65 -2.28
CA ASP A 123 9.85 8.27 -1.13
C ASP A 123 8.90 8.62 0.02
N ASP A 124 7.60 8.33 -0.12
CA ASP A 124 6.60 8.77 0.84
C ASP A 124 6.90 8.31 2.26
N PHE A 125 7.36 7.08 2.43
CA PHE A 125 7.65 6.52 3.74
C PHE A 125 9.12 6.58 4.12
N ALA A 126 9.98 7.10 3.24
CA ALA A 126 11.43 7.12 3.45
C ALA A 126 11.85 7.98 4.65
N LEU A 127 11.05 8.99 5.00
CA LEU A 127 11.32 9.89 6.12
C LEU A 127 10.55 9.49 7.38
N THR A 128 9.92 8.33 7.40
CA THR A 128 9.20 7.80 8.55
C THR A 128 9.99 6.68 9.20
N ASP A 129 9.49 6.19 10.35
CA ASP A 129 10.09 5.05 11.02
C ASP A 129 9.80 3.70 10.35
N LEU A 130 9.11 3.71 9.20
CA LEU A 130 8.91 2.53 8.34
C LEU A 130 9.84 2.53 7.12
N ALA A 131 10.80 3.43 7.07
CA ALA A 131 11.74 3.51 5.96
C ALA A 131 12.52 2.21 5.72
#